data_51d2757372fa3c6d57e4f8dbf7ea79a7
#
_entry.id   51d2757372fa3c6d57e4f8dbf7ea79a7
#
_cell.length_a   1.000
_cell.length_b   1.000
_cell.length_c   1.000
_cell.angle_alpha   90.00
_cell.angle_beta   90.00
_cell.angle_gamma   90.00
#
_symmetry.space_group_name_H-M   'P 1'
#
loop_
_entity.id
_entity.type
_entity.pdbx_description
1 polymer ?
#
loop_
_entity_poly.entity_id
_entity_poly.type
_entity_poly.pdbx_seq_one_letter_code
_entity_poly.pdbx_strand_id
1 'polypeptide(L)'
;QEEVIPYLLGENNDVVALAQTGTGKTAAFGLPLIQKINVKNRIPQSLILCPTRELCLQIAGDLNDYSKYITGLRVLPVYGGSSIDSQIRALKQGVHIIVATPGRLLDLMERKTVSLTTIQNVVMDEADEMLNMGFTDSINAILADVPQERNTLLFSATMSPEIARISKKYLRDAKEITIGRKNESTSNVKHVVFTVHAKDKYAALKRIVDYYPQIYGIIFCRTRKETQEIADKLMQDGYNADSLHGELSQAQRDTVMQKFRIRNLQILVATDVAARGLDVDDLTHVINYGLPDDTESYTHRSGRTGRAGKTGTSIAIINLREKGKMREI
;
A
#
# COMPACT_ATOMS: atom_id res chain seq x y z
N GLN A 1 -5.51 17.09 -1.45
CA GLN A 1 -6.92 17.20 -0.99
C GLN A 1 -7.57 18.45 -1.56
N GLU A 2 -6.93 19.59 -1.42
CA GLU A 2 -7.45 20.92 -1.83
C GLU A 2 -7.84 20.99 -3.32
N GLU A 3 -7.12 20.30 -4.19
CA GLU A 3 -7.46 20.22 -5.62
C GLU A 3 -8.41 19.07 -5.96
N VAL A 4 -8.23 17.92 -5.32
CA VAL A 4 -8.94 16.68 -5.66
C VAL A 4 -10.37 16.70 -5.13
N ILE A 5 -10.61 17.10 -3.88
CA ILE A 5 -11.93 17.05 -3.25
C ILE A 5 -12.95 17.91 -4.00
N PRO A 6 -12.69 19.22 -4.28
CA PRO A 6 -13.65 20.04 -5.01
C PRO A 6 -13.93 19.50 -6.42
N TYR A 7 -12.89 18.99 -7.09
CA TYR A 7 -13.04 18.43 -8.42
C TYR A 7 -13.93 17.17 -8.43
N LEU A 8 -13.78 16.27 -7.45
CA LEU A 8 -14.58 15.04 -7.34
C LEU A 8 -16.02 15.29 -6.88
N LEU A 9 -16.28 16.41 -6.22
CA LEU A 9 -17.65 16.80 -5.85
C LEU A 9 -18.42 17.37 -7.04
N GLY A 10 -17.74 17.77 -8.10
CA GLY A 10 -18.34 18.18 -9.37
C GLY A 10 -18.94 16.99 -10.15
N GLU A 11 -19.46 17.27 -11.36
CA GLU A 11 -20.12 16.28 -12.20
C GLU A 11 -19.10 15.38 -12.90
N ASN A 12 -19.29 14.05 -12.77
CA ASN A 12 -18.71 12.96 -13.60
C ASN A 12 -17.26 13.14 -14.05
N ASN A 13 -16.36 13.37 -13.12
CA ASN A 13 -14.98 13.68 -13.42
C ASN A 13 -14.06 12.50 -13.08
N ASP A 14 -13.43 11.94 -14.10
CA ASP A 14 -12.35 10.98 -13.91
C ASP A 14 -11.06 11.69 -13.54
N VAL A 15 -10.23 11.05 -12.70
CA VAL A 15 -8.98 11.62 -12.19
C VAL A 15 -7.86 10.60 -12.26
N VAL A 16 -6.71 11.03 -12.75
CA VAL A 16 -5.42 10.37 -12.51
C VAL A 16 -4.64 11.23 -11.53
N ALA A 17 -4.42 10.73 -10.34
CA ALA A 17 -3.66 11.43 -9.30
C ALA A 17 -2.31 10.74 -9.09
N LEU A 18 -1.25 11.43 -9.45
CA LEU A 18 0.12 10.99 -9.15
C LEU A 18 0.51 11.53 -7.79
N ALA A 19 0.54 10.65 -6.79
CA ALA A 19 0.81 11.00 -5.40
C ALA A 19 1.46 9.85 -4.65
N GLN A 20 2.48 10.16 -3.86
CA GLN A 20 3.14 9.21 -2.96
C GLN A 20 2.22 8.75 -1.82
N THR A 21 2.56 7.63 -1.16
CA THR A 21 1.90 7.18 0.07
C THR A 21 2.08 8.21 1.19
N GLY A 22 1.09 8.33 2.08
CA GLY A 22 1.15 9.28 3.21
C GLY A 22 0.79 10.72 2.86
N THR A 23 0.27 11.01 1.66
CA THR A 23 -0.15 12.35 1.24
C THR A 23 -1.62 12.67 1.54
N GLY A 24 -2.30 11.82 2.30
CA GLY A 24 -3.73 11.98 2.62
C GLY A 24 -4.67 11.61 1.47
N LYS A 25 -4.29 10.66 0.62
CA LYS A 25 -5.10 10.18 -0.52
C LYS A 25 -6.45 9.64 -0.09
N THR A 26 -6.49 8.85 1.00
CA THR A 26 -7.74 8.25 1.49
C THR A 26 -8.80 9.29 1.78
N ALA A 27 -8.44 10.41 2.42
CA ALA A 27 -9.37 11.51 2.63
C ALA A 27 -9.75 12.20 1.31
N ALA A 28 -8.81 12.32 0.37
CA ALA A 28 -9.05 12.99 -0.90
C ALA A 28 -10.11 12.31 -1.76
N PHE A 29 -10.16 10.97 -1.80
CA PHE A 29 -11.23 10.26 -2.49
C PHE A 29 -12.36 9.84 -1.55
N GLY A 30 -12.08 9.50 -0.31
CA GLY A 30 -13.05 8.94 0.63
C GLY A 30 -14.15 9.92 1.03
N LEU A 31 -13.80 11.16 1.34
CA LEU A 31 -14.79 12.18 1.72
C LEU A 31 -15.78 12.47 0.59
N PRO A 32 -15.37 12.72 -0.67
CA PRO A 32 -16.31 12.87 -1.78
C PRO A 32 -17.17 11.64 -2.04
N LEU A 33 -16.59 10.42 -1.94
CA LEU A 33 -17.35 9.19 -2.11
C LEU A 33 -18.46 9.07 -1.07
N ILE A 34 -18.12 9.28 0.21
CA ILE A 34 -19.08 9.21 1.33
C ILE A 34 -20.22 10.21 1.11
N GLN A 35 -19.90 11.41 0.65
CA GLN A 35 -20.91 12.45 0.40
C GLN A 35 -21.88 12.08 -0.72
N LYS A 36 -21.42 11.31 -1.73
CA LYS A 36 -22.26 10.85 -2.86
C LYS A 36 -23.11 9.61 -2.55
N ILE A 37 -22.90 8.93 -1.41
CA ILE A 37 -23.63 7.71 -1.07
C ILE A 37 -25.08 7.99 -0.70
N ASN A 38 -26.00 7.28 -1.35
CA ASN A 38 -27.39 7.19 -0.93
C ASN A 38 -27.56 6.08 0.11
N VAL A 39 -27.57 6.45 1.39
CA VAL A 39 -27.64 5.49 2.50
C VAL A 39 -28.92 4.67 2.54
N LYS A 40 -30.02 5.16 1.91
CA LYS A 40 -31.29 4.43 1.83
C LYS A 40 -31.20 3.22 0.90
N ASN A 41 -30.32 3.25 -0.09
CA ASN A 41 -30.10 2.16 -1.04
C ASN A 41 -28.95 1.27 -0.56
N ARG A 42 -29.27 0.15 0.08
CA ARG A 42 -28.29 -0.80 0.62
C ARG A 42 -27.68 -1.71 -0.47
N ILE A 43 -27.15 -1.12 -1.51
CA ILE A 43 -26.49 -1.75 -2.64
C ILE A 43 -25.09 -1.18 -2.79
N PRO A 44 -24.14 -1.90 -3.39
CA PRO A 44 -22.81 -1.38 -3.68
C PRO A 44 -22.88 -0.17 -4.63
N GLN A 45 -22.38 0.98 -4.20
CA GLN A 45 -22.38 2.23 -4.97
C GLN A 45 -20.97 2.70 -5.30
N SER A 46 -19.99 2.34 -4.48
CA SER A 46 -18.59 2.66 -4.71
C SER A 46 -17.71 1.44 -4.49
N LEU A 47 -16.71 1.29 -5.35
CA LEU A 47 -15.70 0.24 -5.29
C LEU A 47 -14.31 0.88 -5.19
N ILE A 48 -13.52 0.43 -4.22
CA ILE A 48 -12.13 0.83 -4.05
C ILE A 48 -11.27 -0.41 -4.19
N LEU A 49 -10.37 -0.44 -5.17
CA LEU A 49 -9.39 -1.49 -5.37
C LEU A 49 -8.04 -1.07 -4.78
N CYS A 50 -7.39 -1.97 -4.09
CA CYS A 50 -6.08 -1.75 -3.49
C CYS A 50 -5.25 -3.05 -3.48
N PRO A 51 -3.90 -2.97 -3.46
CA PRO A 51 -3.03 -4.14 -3.67
C PRO A 51 -3.03 -5.15 -2.53
N THR A 52 -3.20 -4.70 -1.28
CA THR A 52 -2.95 -5.54 -0.10
C THR A 52 -4.11 -5.54 0.87
N ARG A 53 -4.18 -6.60 1.67
CA ARG A 53 -5.13 -6.74 2.77
C ARG A 53 -4.98 -5.59 3.78
N GLU A 54 -3.75 -5.28 4.14
CA GLU A 54 -3.42 -4.27 5.13
C GLU A 54 -3.97 -2.89 4.71
N LEU A 55 -3.72 -2.51 3.46
CA LEU A 55 -4.27 -1.27 2.89
C LEU A 55 -5.79 -1.31 2.77
N CYS A 56 -6.36 -2.46 2.40
CA CYS A 56 -7.81 -2.67 2.35
C CYS A 56 -8.48 -2.39 3.71
N LEU A 57 -7.91 -2.95 4.79
CA LEU A 57 -8.40 -2.75 6.14
C LEU A 57 -8.22 -1.31 6.62
N GLN A 58 -7.10 -0.70 6.30
CA GLN A 58 -6.82 0.70 6.62
C GLN A 58 -7.83 1.62 5.94
N ILE A 59 -7.99 1.54 4.62
CA ILE A 59 -8.95 2.36 3.88
C ILE A 59 -10.36 2.18 4.44
N ALA A 60 -10.79 0.93 4.70
CA ALA A 60 -12.09 0.66 5.29
C ALA A 60 -12.24 1.27 6.70
N GLY A 61 -11.19 1.22 7.52
CA GLY A 61 -11.14 1.88 8.83
C GLY A 61 -11.29 3.39 8.71
N ASP A 62 -10.48 4.03 7.86
CA ASP A 62 -10.55 5.47 7.63
C ASP A 62 -11.94 5.91 7.16
N LEU A 63 -12.54 5.17 6.21
CA LEU A 63 -13.89 5.48 5.71
C LEU A 63 -14.96 5.33 6.80
N ASN A 64 -14.85 4.34 7.69
CA ASN A 64 -15.73 4.19 8.84
C ASN A 64 -15.57 5.38 9.82
N ASP A 65 -14.34 5.82 10.07
CA ASP A 65 -14.07 6.97 10.93
C ASP A 65 -14.63 8.27 10.32
N TYR A 66 -14.45 8.49 9.01
CA TYR A 66 -15.01 9.65 8.31
C TYR A 66 -16.54 9.64 8.29
N SER A 67 -17.15 8.46 8.24
CA SER A 67 -18.61 8.30 8.15
C SER A 67 -19.29 8.01 9.48
N LYS A 68 -18.59 8.07 10.61
CA LYS A 68 -19.11 7.68 11.94
C LYS A 68 -20.41 8.38 12.36
N TYR A 69 -20.67 9.56 11.85
CA TYR A 69 -21.91 10.31 12.13
C TYR A 69 -23.01 10.09 11.07
N ILE A 70 -22.76 9.27 10.05
CA ILE A 70 -23.73 8.97 8.99
C ILE A 70 -24.39 7.62 9.34
N THR A 71 -25.55 7.67 9.97
CA THR A 71 -26.26 6.47 10.41
C THR A 71 -26.63 5.59 9.21
N GLY A 72 -26.25 4.31 9.29
CA GLY A 72 -26.62 3.29 8.32
C GLY A 72 -25.67 3.11 7.13
N LEU A 73 -24.65 3.96 6.97
CA LEU A 73 -23.61 3.75 5.96
C LEU A 73 -22.79 2.49 6.33
N ARG A 74 -22.53 1.64 5.34
CA ARG A 74 -21.77 0.39 5.53
C ARG A 74 -20.64 0.29 4.53
N VAL A 75 -19.43 0.13 5.07
CA VAL A 75 -18.19 -0.13 4.33
C VAL A 75 -17.78 -1.58 4.57
N LEU A 76 -17.51 -2.33 3.52
CA LEU A 76 -17.07 -3.73 3.62
C LEU A 76 -15.67 -3.90 3.05
N PRO A 77 -14.68 -4.30 3.85
CA PRO A 77 -13.40 -4.76 3.36
C PRO A 77 -13.50 -6.20 2.83
N VAL A 78 -13.00 -6.43 1.61
CA VAL A 78 -13.03 -7.71 0.88
C VAL A 78 -11.59 -8.09 0.52
N TYR A 79 -11.04 -9.10 1.19
CA TYR A 79 -9.63 -9.48 1.06
C TYR A 79 -9.41 -10.97 1.34
N GLY A 80 -8.31 -11.49 0.83
CA GLY A 80 -7.88 -12.87 1.03
C GLY A 80 -7.35 -13.13 2.45
N GLY A 81 -7.28 -14.41 2.85
CA GLY A 81 -6.76 -14.80 4.16
C GLY A 81 -7.75 -14.66 5.32
N SER A 82 -9.01 -14.30 5.05
CA SER A 82 -10.12 -14.32 6.01
C SER A 82 -11.28 -15.17 5.51
N SER A 83 -12.23 -15.49 6.38
CA SER A 83 -13.42 -16.27 6.02
C SER A 83 -14.21 -15.62 4.90
N ILE A 84 -14.36 -16.30 3.77
CA ILE A 84 -15.16 -15.83 2.66
C ILE A 84 -16.64 -15.78 3.00
N ASP A 85 -17.12 -16.72 3.84
CA ASP A 85 -18.53 -16.79 4.25
C ASP A 85 -18.96 -15.58 5.06
N SER A 86 -18.07 -15.01 5.87
CA SER A 86 -18.34 -13.79 6.61
C SER A 86 -18.53 -12.58 5.67
N GLN A 87 -17.73 -12.50 4.61
CA GLN A 87 -17.83 -11.45 3.60
C GLN A 87 -19.10 -11.62 2.76
N ILE A 88 -19.45 -12.86 2.38
CA ILE A 88 -20.70 -13.16 1.67
C ILE A 88 -21.92 -12.78 2.52
N ARG A 89 -21.91 -13.09 3.82
CA ARG A 89 -23.02 -12.71 4.73
C ARG A 89 -23.16 -11.19 4.83
N ALA A 90 -22.04 -10.47 4.94
CA ALA A 90 -22.06 -9.00 4.98
C ALA A 90 -22.61 -8.40 3.68
N LEU A 91 -22.23 -8.93 2.51
CA LEU A 91 -22.77 -8.52 1.22
C LEU A 91 -24.29 -8.72 1.14
N LYS A 92 -24.80 -9.87 1.61
CA LYS A 92 -26.24 -10.16 1.66
C LYS A 92 -27.02 -9.21 2.57
N GLN A 93 -26.40 -8.67 3.62
CA GLN A 93 -27.01 -7.67 4.51
C GLN A 93 -27.07 -6.27 3.88
N GLY A 94 -26.44 -6.08 2.74
CA GLY A 94 -26.35 -4.83 2.02
C GLY A 94 -25.19 -3.94 2.49
N VAL A 95 -24.41 -3.47 1.54
CA VAL A 95 -23.24 -2.59 1.74
C VAL A 95 -23.28 -1.46 0.71
N HIS A 96 -22.64 -0.34 1.01
CA HIS A 96 -22.62 0.84 0.14
C HIS A 96 -21.26 1.01 -0.54
N ILE A 97 -20.18 0.76 0.20
CA ILE A 97 -18.82 0.89 -0.26
C ILE A 97 -18.11 -0.46 -0.07
N ILE A 98 -17.51 -0.97 -1.14
CA ILE A 98 -16.65 -2.15 -1.10
C ILE A 98 -15.20 -1.66 -1.24
N VAL A 99 -14.34 -2.05 -0.30
CA VAL A 99 -12.89 -1.88 -0.40
C VAL A 99 -12.29 -3.25 -0.61
N ALA A 100 -11.60 -3.49 -1.73
CA ALA A 100 -11.25 -4.84 -2.12
C ALA A 100 -9.82 -5.02 -2.61
N THR A 101 -9.24 -6.18 -2.30
CA THR A 101 -8.11 -6.71 -3.07
C THR A 101 -8.64 -7.45 -4.31
N PRO A 102 -8.02 -7.28 -5.51
CA PRO A 102 -8.58 -7.78 -6.76
C PRO A 102 -8.90 -9.27 -6.77
N GLY A 103 -7.99 -10.11 -6.26
CA GLY A 103 -8.18 -11.57 -6.31
C GLY A 103 -9.38 -12.07 -5.50
N ARG A 104 -9.63 -11.54 -4.30
CA ARG A 104 -10.79 -11.94 -3.49
C ARG A 104 -12.10 -11.40 -4.07
N LEU A 105 -12.09 -10.20 -4.62
CA LEU A 105 -13.28 -9.65 -5.28
C LEU A 105 -13.66 -10.51 -6.48
N LEU A 106 -12.69 -10.89 -7.30
CA LEU A 106 -12.92 -11.77 -8.45
C LEU A 106 -13.50 -13.12 -8.04
N ASP A 107 -12.97 -13.76 -6.97
CA ASP A 107 -13.53 -14.99 -6.42
C ASP A 107 -15.03 -14.83 -6.00
N LEU A 108 -15.38 -13.70 -5.38
CA LEU A 108 -16.77 -13.42 -5.01
C LEU A 108 -17.68 -13.17 -6.24
N MET A 109 -17.13 -12.56 -7.30
CA MET A 109 -17.84 -12.35 -8.57
C MET A 109 -18.08 -13.69 -9.29
N GLU A 110 -17.07 -14.55 -9.38
CA GLU A 110 -17.18 -15.89 -9.98
C GLU A 110 -18.20 -16.76 -9.23
N ARG A 111 -18.27 -16.64 -7.91
CA ARG A 111 -19.29 -17.28 -7.06
C ARG A 111 -20.68 -16.63 -7.18
N LYS A 112 -20.81 -15.54 -7.93
CA LYS A 112 -22.06 -14.77 -8.07
C LYS A 112 -22.63 -14.29 -6.70
N THR A 113 -21.77 -14.00 -5.76
CA THR A 113 -22.14 -13.54 -4.40
C THR A 113 -22.05 -12.03 -4.25
N VAL A 114 -21.50 -11.33 -5.23
CA VAL A 114 -21.47 -9.88 -5.33
C VAL A 114 -21.89 -9.47 -6.75
N SER A 115 -22.59 -8.36 -6.87
CA SER A 115 -22.91 -7.70 -8.13
C SER A 115 -22.29 -6.31 -8.13
N LEU A 116 -21.60 -5.95 -9.21
CA LEU A 116 -20.99 -4.64 -9.39
C LEU A 116 -21.78 -3.73 -10.32
N THR A 117 -22.96 -4.16 -10.79
CA THR A 117 -23.78 -3.44 -11.79
C THR A 117 -24.37 -2.13 -11.30
N THR A 118 -24.30 -1.87 -10.01
CA THR A 118 -24.80 -0.63 -9.37
C THR A 118 -23.69 0.33 -8.95
N ILE A 119 -22.43 0.00 -9.22
CA ILE A 119 -21.28 0.83 -8.92
C ILE A 119 -21.29 2.11 -9.76
N GLN A 120 -21.20 3.24 -9.11
CA GLN A 120 -21.15 4.57 -9.72
C GLN A 120 -19.75 5.19 -9.66
N ASN A 121 -18.94 4.77 -8.70
CA ASN A 121 -17.58 5.28 -8.52
C ASN A 121 -16.61 4.12 -8.32
N VAL A 122 -15.49 4.15 -9.03
CA VAL A 122 -14.36 3.22 -8.87
C VAL A 122 -13.12 4.01 -8.52
N VAL A 123 -12.42 3.55 -7.49
CA VAL A 123 -11.08 4.03 -7.12
C VAL A 123 -10.10 2.89 -7.25
N MET A 124 -8.98 3.13 -7.89
CA MET A 124 -7.81 2.26 -7.88
C MET A 124 -6.71 2.97 -7.08
N ASP A 125 -6.43 2.53 -5.86
CA ASP A 125 -5.36 3.08 -5.04
C ASP A 125 -4.12 2.20 -5.09
N GLU A 126 -2.95 2.82 -5.14
CA GLU A 126 -1.66 2.17 -5.40
C GLU A 126 -1.73 1.29 -6.67
N ALA A 127 -2.23 1.86 -7.77
CA ALA A 127 -2.46 1.12 -9.00
C ALA A 127 -1.18 0.50 -9.57
N ASP A 128 -0.04 1.19 -9.51
CA ASP A 128 1.28 0.68 -9.88
C ASP A 128 1.64 -0.57 -9.06
N GLU A 129 1.40 -0.59 -7.77
CA GLU A 129 1.64 -1.75 -6.92
C GLU A 129 0.73 -2.94 -7.29
N MET A 130 -0.54 -2.69 -7.62
CA MET A 130 -1.43 -3.76 -8.10
C MET A 130 -0.91 -4.40 -9.38
N LEU A 131 -0.38 -3.60 -10.31
CA LEU A 131 0.19 -4.11 -11.57
C LEU A 131 1.49 -4.89 -11.31
N ASN A 132 2.37 -4.38 -10.47
CA ASN A 132 3.60 -5.05 -10.07
C ASN A 132 3.35 -6.40 -9.37
N MET A 133 2.21 -6.55 -8.71
CA MET A 133 1.75 -7.81 -8.13
C MET A 133 1.06 -8.76 -9.13
N GLY A 134 0.94 -8.37 -10.39
CA GLY A 134 0.34 -9.19 -11.43
C GLY A 134 -1.19 -9.19 -11.45
N PHE A 135 -1.86 -8.20 -10.84
CA PHE A 135 -3.33 -8.13 -10.82
C PHE A 135 -3.96 -7.54 -12.09
N THR A 136 -3.19 -7.37 -13.18
CA THR A 136 -3.67 -6.78 -14.43
C THR A 136 -4.93 -7.46 -14.94
N ASP A 137 -4.93 -8.79 -15.03
CA ASP A 137 -6.08 -9.57 -15.54
C ASP A 137 -7.27 -9.48 -14.59
N SER A 138 -7.04 -9.53 -13.29
CA SER A 138 -8.10 -9.38 -12.29
C SER A 138 -8.75 -8.01 -12.35
N ILE A 139 -7.97 -6.94 -12.49
CA ILE A 139 -8.46 -5.56 -12.63
C ILE A 139 -9.28 -5.45 -13.92
N ASN A 140 -8.79 -5.98 -15.04
CA ASN A 140 -9.51 -5.97 -16.31
C ASN A 140 -10.86 -6.70 -16.21
N ALA A 141 -10.92 -7.86 -15.57
CA ALA A 141 -12.14 -8.62 -15.36
C ALA A 141 -13.14 -7.87 -14.46
N ILE A 142 -12.67 -7.28 -13.37
CA ILE A 142 -13.52 -6.48 -12.47
C ILE A 142 -14.09 -5.26 -13.19
N LEU A 143 -13.25 -4.49 -13.88
CA LEU A 143 -13.68 -3.27 -14.57
C LEU A 143 -14.59 -3.53 -15.77
N ALA A 144 -14.53 -4.72 -16.37
CA ALA A 144 -15.47 -5.13 -17.41
C ALA A 144 -16.90 -5.35 -16.89
N ASP A 145 -17.05 -5.70 -15.61
CA ASP A 145 -18.34 -5.99 -14.96
C ASP A 145 -18.99 -4.76 -14.30
N VAL A 146 -18.22 -3.67 -14.16
CA VAL A 146 -18.72 -2.39 -13.63
C VAL A 146 -19.33 -1.56 -14.77
N PRO A 147 -20.44 -0.80 -14.54
CA PRO A 147 -21.05 0.04 -15.56
C PRO A 147 -20.04 0.98 -16.23
N GLN A 148 -20.20 1.23 -17.52
CA GLN A 148 -19.33 2.17 -18.24
C GLN A 148 -19.56 3.61 -17.80
N GLU A 149 -20.80 3.96 -17.48
CA GLU A 149 -21.16 5.27 -16.93
C GLU A 149 -20.87 5.34 -15.44
N ARG A 150 -19.62 5.62 -15.11
CA ARG A 150 -19.12 5.75 -13.76
C ARG A 150 -18.03 6.80 -13.68
N ASN A 151 -17.72 7.26 -12.49
CA ASN A 151 -16.49 7.99 -12.24
C ASN A 151 -15.37 6.99 -11.92
N THR A 152 -14.20 7.20 -12.50
CA THR A 152 -13.02 6.37 -12.27
C THR A 152 -11.87 7.23 -11.79
N LEU A 153 -11.31 6.88 -10.63
CA LEU A 153 -10.19 7.55 -10.02
C LEU A 153 -9.01 6.59 -9.94
N LEU A 154 -7.88 7.01 -10.45
CA LEU A 154 -6.64 6.24 -10.42
C LEU A 154 -5.60 7.00 -9.62
N PHE A 155 -5.18 6.41 -8.49
CA PHE A 155 -4.09 6.90 -7.66
C PHE A 155 -2.87 6.01 -7.83
N SER A 156 -1.72 6.60 -8.14
CA SER A 156 -0.47 5.89 -8.36
C SER A 156 0.70 6.76 -7.92
N ALA A 157 1.81 6.14 -7.50
CA ALA A 157 3.05 6.85 -7.25
C ALA A 157 3.79 7.16 -8.55
N THR A 158 3.56 6.36 -9.60
CA THR A 158 4.25 6.44 -10.87
C THR A 158 3.29 6.44 -12.06
N MET A 159 3.76 6.99 -13.21
CA MET A 159 3.07 6.88 -14.50
C MET A 159 3.85 5.92 -15.41
N SER A 160 3.84 4.63 -15.06
CA SER A 160 4.43 3.60 -15.92
C SER A 160 3.63 3.44 -17.24
N PRO A 161 4.20 2.82 -18.29
CA PRO A 161 3.46 2.52 -19.51
C PRO A 161 2.20 1.69 -19.28
N GLU A 162 2.20 0.79 -18.29
CA GLU A 162 1.04 0.00 -17.90
C GLU A 162 -0.05 0.87 -17.27
N ILE A 163 0.30 1.78 -16.37
CA ILE A 163 -0.63 2.73 -15.74
C ILE A 163 -1.24 3.64 -16.80
N ALA A 164 -0.43 4.17 -17.73
CA ALA A 164 -0.92 4.98 -18.84
C ALA A 164 -1.92 4.19 -19.72
N ARG A 165 -1.68 2.90 -19.94
CA ARG A 165 -2.57 2.02 -20.73
C ARG A 165 -3.89 1.78 -20.02
N ILE A 166 -3.90 1.52 -18.72
CA ILE A 166 -5.11 1.37 -17.89
C ILE A 166 -5.89 2.68 -17.85
N SER A 167 -5.21 3.79 -17.61
CA SER A 167 -5.83 5.12 -17.64
C SER A 167 -6.55 5.37 -18.97
N LYS A 168 -5.86 5.17 -20.10
CA LYS A 168 -6.44 5.37 -21.43
C LYS A 168 -7.62 4.42 -21.72
N LYS A 169 -7.59 3.21 -21.16
CA LYS A 169 -8.63 2.19 -21.41
C LYS A 169 -9.91 2.42 -20.62
N TYR A 170 -9.79 2.86 -19.36
CA TYR A 170 -10.90 2.84 -18.40
C TYR A 170 -11.35 4.22 -17.90
N LEU A 171 -10.53 5.26 -18.09
CA LEU A 171 -10.87 6.61 -17.70
C LEU A 171 -11.30 7.44 -18.91
N ARG A 172 -12.22 8.38 -18.70
CA ARG A 172 -12.76 9.28 -19.72
C ARG A 172 -12.36 10.70 -19.40
N ASP A 173 -11.66 11.37 -20.32
CA ASP A 173 -11.20 12.76 -20.18
C ASP A 173 -10.64 13.09 -18.80
N ALA A 174 -9.84 12.15 -18.28
CA ALA A 174 -9.36 12.23 -16.92
C ALA A 174 -8.46 13.45 -16.69
N LYS A 175 -8.73 14.20 -15.64
CA LYS A 175 -7.82 15.24 -15.17
C LYS A 175 -6.61 14.60 -14.51
N GLU A 176 -5.41 14.93 -15.00
CA GLU A 176 -4.17 14.55 -14.34
C GLU A 176 -3.83 15.57 -13.26
N ILE A 177 -3.67 15.10 -12.03
CA ILE A 177 -3.25 15.89 -10.87
C ILE A 177 -1.96 15.28 -10.33
N THR A 178 -0.90 16.05 -10.29
CA THR A 178 0.38 15.63 -9.70
C THR A 178 0.61 16.34 -8.39
N ILE A 179 0.72 15.58 -7.29
CA ILE A 179 0.98 16.11 -5.95
C ILE A 179 2.46 15.88 -5.62
N GLY A 180 3.21 16.97 -5.45
CA GLY A 180 4.65 16.94 -5.31
C GLY A 180 5.37 16.98 -6.67
N ARG A 181 6.68 17.26 -6.66
CA ARG A 181 7.47 17.08 -7.88
C ARG A 181 7.64 15.60 -8.17
N LYS A 182 7.64 15.20 -9.45
CA LYS A 182 8.08 13.87 -9.87
C LYS A 182 9.45 13.60 -9.22
N ASN A 183 9.55 12.78 -8.19
CA ASN A 183 10.74 12.45 -7.38
C ASN A 183 10.94 13.26 -6.07
N GLU A 184 9.98 14.03 -5.58
CA GLU A 184 10.12 14.78 -4.31
C GLU A 184 9.99 13.90 -3.04
N SER A 185 9.66 12.61 -3.18
CA SER A 185 9.49 11.68 -2.04
C SER A 185 10.77 11.44 -1.23
N THR A 186 11.91 11.91 -1.72
CA THR A 186 13.21 11.70 -1.08
C THR A 186 13.86 12.99 -0.57
N SER A 187 13.25 14.16 -0.75
CA SER A 187 13.85 15.43 -0.31
C SER A 187 14.10 15.51 1.20
N ASN A 188 13.28 14.82 1.99
CA ASN A 188 13.40 14.73 3.45
C ASN A 188 14.11 13.44 3.91
N VAL A 189 14.62 12.62 2.97
CA VAL A 189 15.30 11.36 3.29
C VAL A 189 16.79 11.49 2.99
N LYS A 190 17.59 11.29 4.01
CA LYS A 190 19.05 11.18 3.85
C LYS A 190 19.40 9.80 3.32
N HIS A 191 20.04 9.70 2.17
CA HIS A 191 20.52 8.46 1.60
C HIS A 191 21.98 8.21 1.97
N VAL A 192 22.26 7.02 2.51
CA VAL A 192 23.60 6.60 2.96
C VAL A 192 23.91 5.23 2.36
N VAL A 193 25.11 5.05 1.83
CA VAL A 193 25.55 3.78 1.26
C VAL A 193 26.81 3.31 1.98
N PHE A 194 26.76 2.09 2.53
CA PHE A 194 27.94 1.40 3.07
C PHE A 194 28.36 0.29 2.13
N THR A 195 29.59 0.35 1.66
CA THR A 195 30.16 -0.71 0.83
C THR A 195 31.05 -1.58 1.72
N VAL A 196 30.70 -2.86 1.84
CA VAL A 196 31.39 -3.84 2.67
C VAL A 196 31.65 -5.15 1.92
N HIS A 197 32.48 -6.02 2.43
CA HIS A 197 32.54 -7.39 1.91
C HIS A 197 31.26 -8.16 2.22
N ALA A 198 30.86 -9.08 1.34
CA ALA A 198 29.60 -9.83 1.51
C ALA A 198 29.53 -10.56 2.86
N LYS A 199 30.66 -11.10 3.36
CA LYS A 199 30.75 -11.77 4.67
C LYS A 199 30.54 -10.83 5.85
N ASP A 200 30.76 -9.52 5.67
CA ASP A 200 30.75 -8.52 6.73
C ASP A 200 29.42 -7.72 6.76
N LYS A 201 28.47 -8.02 5.86
CA LYS A 201 27.19 -7.31 5.77
C LYS A 201 26.41 -7.31 7.08
N TYR A 202 26.35 -8.46 7.74
CA TYR A 202 25.65 -8.56 9.03
C TYR A 202 26.35 -7.78 10.15
N ALA A 203 27.69 -7.82 10.19
CA ALA A 203 28.46 -7.02 11.15
C ALA A 203 28.27 -5.51 10.94
N ALA A 204 28.18 -5.08 9.66
CA ALA A 204 27.86 -3.70 9.32
C ALA A 204 26.43 -3.32 9.78
N LEU A 205 25.45 -4.20 9.57
CA LEU A 205 24.08 -4.00 10.03
C LEU A 205 24.03 -3.81 11.56
N LYS A 206 24.72 -4.65 12.33
CA LYS A 206 24.80 -4.51 13.79
C LYS A 206 25.34 -3.15 14.22
N ARG A 207 26.45 -2.72 13.61
CA ARG A 207 27.06 -1.40 13.90
C ARG A 207 26.12 -0.25 13.58
N ILE A 208 25.32 -0.36 12.52
CA ILE A 208 24.31 0.65 12.19
C ILE A 208 23.24 0.70 13.26
N VAL A 209 22.72 -0.46 13.68
CA VAL A 209 21.69 -0.54 14.72
C VAL A 209 22.22 -0.04 16.06
N ASP A 210 23.45 -0.39 16.44
CA ASP A 210 24.12 0.10 17.66
C ASP A 210 24.33 1.62 17.66
N TYR A 211 24.64 2.17 16.45
CA TYR A 211 24.84 3.61 16.29
C TYR A 211 23.54 4.41 16.43
N TYR A 212 22.39 3.78 16.11
CA TYR A 212 21.06 4.40 16.22
C TYR A 212 20.20 3.68 17.29
N PRO A 213 20.46 3.85 18.59
CA PRO A 213 19.78 3.08 19.65
C PRO A 213 18.26 3.36 19.73
N GLN A 214 17.81 4.47 19.16
CA GLN A 214 16.39 4.84 19.04
C GLN A 214 15.81 4.47 17.67
N ILE A 215 16.43 3.54 16.94
CA ILE A 215 15.95 3.13 15.64
C ILE A 215 14.53 2.58 15.74
N TYR A 216 13.65 3.07 14.87
CA TYR A 216 12.36 2.48 14.59
C TYR A 216 12.28 2.35 13.07
N GLY A 217 12.47 1.16 12.55
CA GLY A 217 12.75 1.00 11.13
C GLY A 217 12.46 -0.36 10.56
N ILE A 218 12.53 -0.41 9.22
CA ILE A 218 12.38 -1.63 8.43
C ILE A 218 13.72 -1.98 7.77
N ILE A 219 14.10 -3.26 7.87
CA ILE A 219 15.22 -3.84 7.14
C ILE A 219 14.66 -4.66 6.00
N PHE A 220 14.96 -4.27 4.77
CA PHE A 220 14.53 -4.98 3.56
C PHE A 220 15.55 -6.03 3.14
N CYS A 221 15.07 -7.28 3.05
CA CYS A 221 15.80 -8.43 2.52
C CYS A 221 15.18 -8.90 1.20
N ARG A 222 15.96 -9.58 0.34
CA ARG A 222 15.48 -10.02 -0.97
C ARG A 222 14.60 -11.27 -0.91
N THR A 223 14.89 -12.19 0.01
CA THR A 223 14.20 -13.48 0.10
C THR A 223 13.62 -13.71 1.48
N ARG A 224 12.57 -14.56 1.54
CA ARG A 224 11.96 -14.99 2.81
C ARG A 224 12.98 -15.62 3.75
N LYS A 225 13.86 -16.48 3.20
CA LYS A 225 14.92 -17.15 3.96
C LYS A 225 15.89 -16.15 4.57
N GLU A 226 16.41 -15.20 3.78
CA GLU A 226 17.29 -14.13 4.27
C GLU A 226 16.59 -13.28 5.34
N THR A 227 15.30 -12.95 5.14
CA THR A 227 14.50 -12.20 6.12
C THR A 227 14.46 -12.90 7.47
N GLN A 228 14.15 -14.20 7.48
CA GLN A 228 14.12 -14.98 8.72
C GLN A 228 15.52 -15.11 9.37
N GLU A 229 16.54 -15.44 8.56
CA GLU A 229 17.91 -15.56 9.06
C GLU A 229 18.44 -14.26 9.72
N ILE A 230 18.15 -13.11 9.12
CA ILE A 230 18.58 -11.80 9.67
C ILE A 230 17.79 -11.46 10.93
N ALA A 231 16.49 -11.70 10.95
CA ALA A 231 15.66 -11.48 12.14
C ALA A 231 16.13 -12.37 13.30
N ASP A 232 16.36 -13.67 13.05
CA ASP A 232 16.81 -14.61 14.07
C ASP A 232 18.18 -14.21 14.65
N LYS A 233 19.13 -13.80 13.81
CA LYS A 233 20.43 -13.30 14.24
C LYS A 233 20.31 -12.06 15.11
N LEU A 234 19.48 -11.10 14.71
CA LEU A 234 19.25 -9.87 15.48
C LEU A 234 18.64 -10.20 16.85
N MET A 235 17.63 -11.09 16.90
CA MET A 235 17.03 -11.52 18.17
C MET A 235 18.03 -12.25 19.06
N GLN A 236 18.86 -13.15 18.51
CA GLN A 236 19.92 -13.85 19.24
C GLN A 236 20.98 -12.89 19.81
N ASP A 237 21.26 -11.81 19.08
CA ASP A 237 22.19 -10.76 19.52
C ASP A 237 21.52 -9.73 20.46
N GLY A 238 20.26 -9.94 20.86
CA GLY A 238 19.55 -9.14 21.86
C GLY A 238 18.84 -7.90 21.32
N TYR A 239 18.69 -7.77 19.99
CA TYR A 239 17.93 -6.67 19.39
C TYR A 239 16.42 -6.96 19.40
N ASN A 240 15.63 -5.90 19.57
CA ASN A 240 14.18 -5.98 19.51
C ASN A 240 13.70 -5.98 18.04
N ALA A 241 13.81 -7.16 17.40
CA ALA A 241 13.53 -7.40 15.99
C ALA A 241 12.58 -8.58 15.82
N ASP A 242 11.83 -8.58 14.71
CA ASP A 242 11.02 -9.72 14.27
C ASP A 242 10.92 -9.73 12.73
N SER A 243 10.50 -10.85 12.15
CA SER A 243 10.41 -11.04 10.72
C SER A 243 8.99 -10.88 10.19
N LEU A 244 8.87 -10.39 8.95
CA LEU A 244 7.62 -10.34 8.21
C LEU A 244 7.82 -10.84 6.78
N HIS A 245 7.28 -12.03 6.47
CA HIS A 245 7.39 -12.66 5.15
C HIS A 245 6.20 -13.58 4.84
N GLY A 246 6.12 -14.04 3.59
CA GLY A 246 4.95 -14.77 3.08
C GLY A 246 4.71 -16.16 3.66
N GLU A 247 5.65 -16.74 4.41
CA GLU A 247 5.46 -18.05 5.07
C GLU A 247 4.81 -17.94 6.45
N LEU A 248 4.72 -16.73 7.02
CA LEU A 248 3.98 -16.51 8.25
C LEU A 248 2.48 -16.68 8.00
N SER A 249 1.80 -17.35 8.93
CA SER A 249 0.33 -17.36 8.95
C SER A 249 -0.21 -15.95 9.13
N GLN A 250 -1.45 -15.72 8.73
CA GLN A 250 -2.04 -14.39 8.87
C GLN A 250 -2.09 -13.92 10.33
N ALA A 251 -2.39 -14.81 11.26
CA ALA A 251 -2.40 -14.49 12.70
C ALA A 251 -1.00 -14.07 13.21
N GLN A 252 0.05 -14.73 12.74
CA GLN A 252 1.43 -14.34 13.06
C GLN A 252 1.76 -12.96 12.49
N ARG A 253 1.41 -12.70 11.22
CA ARG A 253 1.61 -11.39 10.59
C ARG A 253 0.89 -10.28 11.37
N ASP A 254 -0.37 -10.49 11.72
CA ASP A 254 -1.18 -9.52 12.47
C ASP A 254 -0.54 -9.24 13.84
N THR A 255 -0.03 -10.28 14.52
CA THR A 255 0.68 -10.14 15.82
C THR A 255 1.96 -9.32 15.70
N VAL A 256 2.80 -9.62 14.71
CA VAL A 256 4.05 -8.88 14.47
C VAL A 256 3.75 -7.42 14.14
N MET A 257 2.78 -7.19 13.26
CA MET A 257 2.39 -5.83 12.86
C MET A 257 1.80 -5.03 14.01
N GLN A 258 1.00 -5.66 14.86
CA GLN A 258 0.46 -4.99 16.06
C GLN A 258 1.59 -4.54 17.00
N LYS A 259 2.53 -5.45 17.31
CA LYS A 259 3.70 -5.11 18.13
C LYS A 259 4.52 -3.96 17.53
N PHE A 260 4.69 -3.96 16.21
CA PHE A 260 5.44 -2.92 15.53
C PHE A 260 4.72 -1.57 15.58
N ARG A 261 3.42 -1.51 15.29
CA ARG A 261 2.63 -0.26 15.34
C ARG A 261 2.60 0.39 16.72
N ILE A 262 2.49 -0.40 17.79
CA ILE A 262 2.50 0.12 19.17
C ILE A 262 3.92 0.32 19.72
N ARG A 263 4.94 0.20 18.86
CA ARG A 263 6.38 0.38 19.19
C ARG A 263 6.94 -0.58 20.25
N ASN A 264 6.27 -1.72 20.46
CA ASN A 264 6.82 -2.83 21.25
C ASN A 264 7.84 -3.65 20.44
N LEU A 265 7.97 -3.39 19.16
CA LEU A 265 8.98 -3.91 18.25
C LEU A 265 9.68 -2.72 17.58
N GLN A 266 11.02 -2.67 17.62
CA GLN A 266 11.80 -1.57 17.06
C GLN A 266 12.18 -1.79 15.60
N ILE A 267 12.50 -3.04 15.25
CA ILE A 267 13.05 -3.41 13.95
C ILE A 267 12.19 -4.50 13.32
N LEU A 268 11.64 -4.17 12.16
CA LEU A 268 10.93 -5.14 11.33
C LEU A 268 11.84 -5.57 10.19
N VAL A 269 12.12 -6.87 10.06
CA VAL A 269 12.86 -7.43 8.92
C VAL A 269 11.85 -7.99 7.94
N ALA A 270 11.82 -7.50 6.70
CA ALA A 270 10.75 -7.82 5.77
C ALA A 270 11.23 -7.99 4.32
N THR A 271 10.46 -8.74 3.54
CA THR A 271 10.53 -8.71 2.06
C THR A 271 9.68 -7.55 1.52
N ASP A 272 9.94 -7.11 0.28
CA ASP A 272 9.12 -6.09 -0.38
C ASP A 272 7.64 -6.47 -0.38
N VAL A 273 7.33 -7.71 -0.77
CA VAL A 273 5.94 -8.20 -0.85
C VAL A 273 5.23 -8.13 0.51
N ALA A 274 5.94 -8.49 1.57
CA ALA A 274 5.35 -8.47 2.91
C ALA A 274 5.22 -7.05 3.48
N ALA A 275 6.11 -6.14 3.09
CA ALA A 275 6.10 -4.74 3.52
C ALA A 275 5.17 -3.84 2.69
N ARG A 276 4.62 -4.35 1.58
CA ARG A 276 3.65 -3.60 0.76
C ARG A 276 2.38 -3.32 1.56
N GLY A 277 1.87 -2.10 1.42
CA GLY A 277 0.64 -1.67 2.10
C GLY A 277 0.74 -1.58 3.62
N LEU A 278 1.96 -1.68 4.19
CA LEU A 278 2.13 -1.42 5.61
C LEU A 278 1.90 0.07 5.89
N ASP A 279 0.86 0.33 6.66
CA ASP A 279 0.64 1.64 7.26
C ASP A 279 1.42 1.69 8.57
N VAL A 280 2.63 2.20 8.46
CA VAL A 280 3.47 2.49 9.61
C VAL A 280 4.05 3.87 9.43
N ASP A 281 3.63 4.77 10.30
CA ASP A 281 4.12 6.12 10.33
C ASP A 281 5.37 6.24 11.23
N ASP A 282 6.09 7.33 11.03
CA ASP A 282 7.22 7.74 11.86
C ASP A 282 8.43 6.79 11.87
N LEU A 283 8.62 6.02 10.80
CA LEU A 283 9.87 5.27 10.66
C LEU A 283 11.06 6.24 10.62
N THR A 284 12.03 6.00 11.46
CA THR A 284 13.28 6.78 11.48
C THR A 284 14.25 6.32 10.41
N HIS A 285 14.27 5.02 10.13
CA HIS A 285 15.20 4.41 9.19
C HIS A 285 14.54 3.37 8.30
N VAL A 286 15.04 3.32 7.07
CA VAL A 286 14.88 2.21 6.15
C VAL A 286 16.26 1.65 5.83
N ILE A 287 16.47 0.35 6.01
CA ILE A 287 17.75 -0.29 5.73
C ILE A 287 17.57 -1.30 4.59
N ASN A 288 18.24 -1.07 3.48
CA ASN A 288 18.30 -2.00 2.35
C ASN A 288 19.48 -2.98 2.61
N TYR A 289 19.20 -4.10 3.26
CA TYR A 289 20.18 -5.19 3.43
C TYR A 289 20.40 -5.93 2.12
N GLY A 290 19.35 -6.05 1.29
CA GLY A 290 19.41 -6.44 -0.11
C GLY A 290 18.88 -5.32 -1.01
N LEU A 291 19.62 -4.92 -2.03
CA LEU A 291 19.14 -3.93 -3.00
C LEU A 291 17.91 -4.45 -3.74
N PRO A 292 16.92 -3.62 -4.00
CA PRO A 292 15.80 -3.95 -4.88
C PRO A 292 16.27 -4.09 -6.33
N ASP A 293 15.39 -4.58 -7.20
CA ASP A 293 15.77 -4.82 -8.59
C ASP A 293 15.75 -3.55 -9.46
N ASP A 294 15.02 -2.53 -9.03
CA ASP A 294 14.82 -1.28 -9.78
C ASP A 294 14.75 -0.05 -8.86
N THR A 295 14.86 1.13 -9.46
CA THR A 295 14.82 2.45 -8.81
C THR A 295 13.47 2.72 -8.14
N GLU A 296 12.38 2.27 -8.76
CA GLU A 296 11.02 2.48 -8.26
C GLU A 296 10.83 1.77 -6.91
N SER A 297 11.22 0.50 -6.84
CA SER A 297 11.21 -0.29 -5.59
C SER A 297 12.09 0.35 -4.51
N TYR A 298 13.26 0.90 -4.87
CA TYR A 298 14.11 1.63 -3.93
C TYR A 298 13.41 2.88 -3.39
N THR A 299 12.76 3.63 -4.27
CA THR A 299 11.99 4.83 -3.91
C THR A 299 10.83 4.48 -2.98
N HIS A 300 10.08 3.41 -3.28
CA HIS A 300 8.98 2.92 -2.44
C HIS A 300 9.45 2.47 -1.05
N ARG A 301 10.60 1.78 -0.96
CA ARG A 301 11.20 1.42 0.33
C ARG A 301 11.61 2.67 1.11
N SER A 302 12.35 3.56 0.48
CA SER A 302 12.85 4.80 1.10
C SER A 302 11.70 5.72 1.52
N GLY A 303 10.60 5.75 0.77
CA GLY A 303 9.39 6.50 1.10
C GLY A 303 8.61 5.98 2.31
N ARG A 304 9.07 4.91 3.00
CA ARG A 304 8.53 4.50 4.30
C ARG A 304 9.04 5.35 5.46
N THR A 305 10.08 6.16 5.25
CA THR A 305 10.58 7.15 6.21
C THR A 305 10.51 8.56 5.62
N GLY A 306 10.72 9.59 6.43
CA GLY A 306 10.71 11.00 5.99
C GLY A 306 9.32 11.54 5.62
N ARG A 307 8.24 10.98 6.18
CA ARG A 307 6.86 11.38 5.92
C ARG A 307 6.40 12.54 6.81
N ALA A 308 5.33 13.21 6.39
CA ALA A 308 4.67 14.28 7.13
C ALA A 308 5.62 15.41 7.58
N GLY A 309 6.59 15.78 6.73
CA GLY A 309 7.55 16.84 7.05
C GLY A 309 8.69 16.45 7.99
N LYS A 310 8.74 15.19 8.44
CA LYS A 310 9.85 14.65 9.24
C LYS A 310 11.02 14.24 8.36
N THR A 311 12.22 14.26 8.92
CA THR A 311 13.42 13.73 8.27
C THR A 311 13.55 12.24 8.51
N GLY A 312 14.06 11.51 7.52
CA GLY A 312 14.32 10.08 7.62
C GLY A 312 15.68 9.70 7.05
N THR A 313 16.10 8.47 7.27
CA THR A 313 17.36 7.95 6.72
C THR A 313 17.12 6.64 6.00
N SER A 314 17.54 6.56 4.74
CA SER A 314 17.56 5.34 3.93
C SER A 314 19.01 4.87 3.79
N ILE A 315 19.32 3.69 4.29
CA ILE A 315 20.66 3.12 4.31
C ILE A 315 20.71 1.90 3.39
N ALA A 316 21.68 1.84 2.50
CA ALA A 316 21.97 0.65 1.70
C ALA A 316 23.28 0.00 2.15
N ILE A 317 23.26 -1.30 2.42
CA ILE A 317 24.46 -2.09 2.70
C ILE A 317 24.76 -2.95 1.49
N ILE A 318 25.76 -2.57 0.72
CA ILE A 318 26.11 -3.22 -0.55
C ILE A 318 27.47 -3.90 -0.48
N ASN A 319 27.64 -4.90 -1.32
CA ASN A 319 28.97 -5.45 -1.60
C ASN A 319 29.60 -4.79 -2.85
N LEU A 320 30.86 -5.08 -3.11
CA LEU A 320 31.60 -4.48 -4.24
C LEU A 320 30.96 -4.78 -5.61
N ARG A 321 30.29 -5.95 -5.76
CA ARG A 321 29.65 -6.35 -7.02
C ARG A 321 28.33 -5.59 -7.26
N GLU A 322 27.72 -5.06 -6.22
CA GLU A 322 26.45 -4.32 -6.29
C GLU A 322 26.64 -2.83 -6.57
N LYS A 323 27.89 -2.33 -6.64
CA LYS A 323 28.17 -0.91 -6.93
C LYS A 323 27.58 -0.41 -8.25
N GLY A 324 27.61 -1.27 -9.30
CA GLY A 324 27.00 -0.93 -10.59
C GLY A 324 25.50 -0.69 -10.43
N LYS A 325 24.81 -1.67 -9.86
CA LYS A 325 23.37 -1.59 -9.58
C LYS A 325 22.99 -0.39 -8.70
N MET A 326 23.81 -0.06 -7.69
CA MET A 326 23.55 1.11 -6.83
C MET A 326 23.68 2.46 -7.54
N ARG A 327 24.42 2.51 -8.67
CA ARG A 327 24.53 3.73 -9.50
C ARG A 327 23.34 3.92 -10.43
N GLU A 328 22.63 2.85 -10.75
CA GLU A 328 21.43 2.86 -11.59
C GLU A 328 20.16 3.19 -10.77
N ILE A 329 20.22 2.92 -9.47
CA ILE A 329 19.21 3.24 -8.48
C ILE A 329 19.37 4.68 -7.97
#